data_edb98d8b8428c61d83edc1765cb0fd4d
#
_entry.id   edb98d8b8428c61d83edc1765cb0fd4d
#
_cell.length_a   1.000
_cell.length_b   1.000
_cell.length_c   1.000
_cell.angle_alpha   90.00
_cell.angle_beta   90.00
_cell.angle_gamma   90.00
#
_symmetry.space_group_name_H-M   'P 1'
#
loop_
_entity.id
_entity.type
_entity.pdbx_description
1 polymer ?
#
loop_
_entity_poly.entity_id
_entity_poly.type
_entity_poly.pdbx_seq_one_letter_code
_entity_poly.pdbx_strand_id
1 'polypeptide(L)'
;MIFLVRNSLLSLALPMGALMAVEDEFKDRVQPFLKTYCISCHGPEKQKGKIRLDDLAASMNDQKEAEIWSRTLESIAFAEMPSDKAKKFPTKEEARFVQGWIARTLEQAGLAVEEKGDKEGYGNLVSHELLFSPVESKRAIDVAARLWRVSPQALANTVRGARIVSNPFALDKPHGNFRDFKGKYTFNSLMAEQVTELALAHSEKEAKNARKMIVLLRKRGSAIDEANQEAIKRHYHNVLRRSPTENEMNALMALLKKVDAELGVPRGLQAVYAAIILQPETLFRFEGTGDADESGLVALSRRELAISLSFALTDLPPDTNMLRAFENEEMTPRDILLAETRRLLDDEKRPVARKRLLQFFQEYFDYEKAEDVFKDQIKGHKHWAPALVYDLNALVMHTLEKDKQVLKTLLTTREYLVYVNSHRDHGNPLVYNLPPDWKPTPKPVRFPKDQRMGVLTHPAWLVAHSGNFDNDPIRRGLWIRYKLLGSSVPDVPINVDAKLPDEPTWTLRKRMHVTREDECYKCHSKMNPLGMPFERYDHYGRFRFNELDKPVDVTSKLVNTGVPEVDGEVNGPFELIERMANSTRCEQVFVRYVFRFFLGRNETLGDAKTLQEAHKAYLDADGSMEA
;
A
#
# COMPACT_ATOMS: atom_id res chain seq x y z
N MET A 1 -9.47 -27.57 25.48
CA MET A 1 -9.71 -26.60 26.57
C MET A 1 -10.43 -25.42 25.95
N ILE A 2 -11.72 -25.34 26.18
CA ILE A 2 -12.66 -24.44 25.52
C ILE A 2 -12.54 -23.07 26.21
N PHE A 3 -12.12 -22.04 25.49
CA PHE A 3 -12.18 -20.65 25.95
C PHE A 3 -13.54 -20.07 25.60
N LEU A 4 -14.36 -19.90 26.60
CA LEU A 4 -15.59 -19.11 26.55
C LEU A 4 -15.24 -17.63 26.37
N VAL A 5 -15.57 -17.08 25.22
CA VAL A 5 -15.61 -15.63 24.99
C VAL A 5 -16.83 -15.09 25.71
N ARG A 6 -16.61 -14.36 26.76
CA ARG A 6 -17.63 -13.63 27.49
C ARG A 6 -17.91 -12.32 26.73
N ASN A 7 -19.01 -12.28 26.00
CA ASN A 7 -19.57 -11.04 25.46
C ASN A 7 -20.00 -10.14 26.62
N SER A 8 -19.20 -9.14 26.92
CA SER A 8 -19.62 -8.02 27.76
C SER A 8 -20.27 -6.97 26.87
N LEU A 9 -21.57 -7.01 26.75
CA LEU A 9 -22.40 -5.90 26.31
C LEU A 9 -22.31 -4.79 27.36
N LEU A 10 -21.33 -3.91 27.25
CA LEU A 10 -21.39 -2.59 27.87
C LEU A 10 -22.15 -1.68 26.90
N SER A 11 -23.42 -1.50 27.17
CA SER A 11 -24.19 -0.39 26.61
C SER A 11 -23.62 0.91 27.20
N LEU A 12 -22.74 1.57 26.46
CA LEU A 12 -22.33 2.94 26.74
C LEU A 12 -23.53 3.85 26.47
N ALA A 13 -24.24 4.19 27.53
CA ALA A 13 -25.20 5.28 27.51
C ALA A 13 -24.43 6.58 27.25
N LEU A 14 -24.49 7.09 26.02
CA LEU A 14 -23.96 8.42 25.67
C LEU A 14 -24.57 9.49 26.60
N PRO A 15 -23.80 10.47 27.06
CA PRO A 15 -24.33 11.58 27.85
C PRO A 15 -25.39 12.32 27.01
N MET A 16 -26.55 12.53 27.58
CA MET A 16 -27.73 13.14 26.94
C MET A 16 -27.46 14.49 26.24
N GLY A 17 -26.38 15.20 26.64
CA GLY A 17 -25.92 16.43 26.00
C GLY A 17 -25.24 16.23 24.63
N ALA A 18 -24.63 15.08 24.38
CA ALA A 18 -23.99 14.80 23.08
C ALA A 18 -25.02 14.43 22.00
N LEU A 19 -26.08 13.75 22.36
CA LEU A 19 -27.21 13.44 21.46
C LEU A 19 -27.98 14.71 21.05
N MET A 20 -28.18 15.66 21.98
CA MET A 20 -28.82 16.94 21.66
C MET A 20 -27.98 17.76 20.67
N ALA A 21 -26.68 17.82 20.82
CA ALA A 21 -25.80 18.56 19.91
C ALA A 21 -25.82 17.99 18.47
N VAL A 22 -25.89 16.66 18.30
CA VAL A 22 -25.97 16.01 16.98
C VAL A 22 -27.30 16.32 16.29
N GLU A 23 -28.38 16.36 17.05
CA GLU A 23 -29.73 16.63 16.52
C GLU A 23 -29.90 18.09 16.15
N ASP A 24 -29.31 19.02 16.91
CA ASP A 24 -29.30 20.44 16.61
C ASP A 24 -28.45 20.74 15.35
N GLU A 25 -27.24 20.20 15.24
CA GLU A 25 -26.43 20.31 14.03
C GLU A 25 -27.11 19.73 12.79
N PHE A 26 -27.86 18.62 12.95
CA PHE A 26 -28.64 18.04 11.87
C PHE A 26 -29.73 19.01 11.36
N LYS A 27 -30.53 19.53 12.25
CA LYS A 27 -31.66 20.43 11.89
C LYS A 27 -31.17 21.76 11.32
N ASP A 28 -30.12 22.32 11.91
CA ASP A 28 -29.64 23.65 11.58
C ASP A 28 -28.74 23.71 10.34
N ARG A 29 -27.99 22.63 10.04
CA ARG A 29 -26.99 22.65 8.98
C ARG A 29 -27.09 21.49 7.98
N VAL A 30 -27.27 20.25 8.44
CA VAL A 30 -27.27 19.09 7.55
C VAL A 30 -28.55 18.99 6.74
N GLN A 31 -29.69 19.11 7.37
CA GLN A 31 -30.99 19.07 6.69
C GLN A 31 -31.16 20.19 5.66
N PRO A 32 -30.80 21.45 5.94
CA PRO A 32 -30.77 22.52 4.94
C PRO A 32 -29.82 22.24 3.77
N PHE A 33 -28.66 21.65 4.03
CA PHE A 33 -27.71 21.22 3.00
C PHE A 33 -28.34 20.17 2.08
N LEU A 34 -28.91 19.09 2.64
CA LEU A 34 -29.60 18.06 1.87
C LEU A 34 -30.75 18.64 1.03
N LYS A 35 -31.54 19.52 1.62
CA LYS A 35 -32.64 20.17 0.94
C LYS A 35 -32.18 21.03 -0.25
N THR A 36 -31.07 21.71 -0.11
CA THR A 36 -30.53 22.61 -1.13
C THR A 36 -29.87 21.87 -2.29
N TYR A 37 -29.14 20.80 -2.01
CA TYR A 37 -28.24 20.17 -2.96
C TYR A 37 -28.63 18.75 -3.39
N CYS A 38 -29.43 18.02 -2.58
CA CYS A 38 -29.66 16.58 -2.76
C CYS A 38 -31.10 16.20 -3.04
N ILE A 39 -32.09 16.74 -2.29
CA ILE A 39 -33.46 16.26 -2.27
C ILE A 39 -34.19 16.45 -3.61
N SER A 40 -33.83 17.42 -4.44
CA SER A 40 -34.39 17.58 -5.78
C SER A 40 -34.22 16.35 -6.70
N CYS A 41 -33.26 15.47 -6.37
CA CYS A 41 -33.00 14.22 -7.08
C CYS A 41 -33.16 12.97 -6.20
N HIS A 42 -33.06 13.12 -4.87
CA HIS A 42 -33.09 12.04 -3.87
C HIS A 42 -34.17 12.30 -2.80
N GLY A 43 -35.35 12.69 -3.22
CA GLY A 43 -36.49 13.00 -2.37
C GLY A 43 -37.73 12.17 -2.73
N PRO A 44 -38.93 12.56 -2.23
CA PRO A 44 -40.12 11.77 -2.39
C PRO A 44 -40.61 11.66 -3.84
N GLU A 45 -40.39 12.72 -4.66
CA GLU A 45 -40.84 12.75 -6.06
C GLU A 45 -39.82 12.07 -7.01
N LYS A 46 -38.52 12.09 -6.68
CA LYS A 46 -37.44 11.50 -7.47
C LYS A 46 -36.49 10.77 -6.56
N GLN A 47 -36.25 9.49 -6.87
CA GLN A 47 -35.32 8.63 -6.12
C GLN A 47 -34.23 8.08 -7.05
N LYS A 48 -33.38 8.98 -7.57
CA LYS A 48 -32.27 8.57 -8.43
C LYS A 48 -31.35 7.61 -7.69
N GLY A 49 -30.96 6.53 -8.37
CA GLY A 49 -30.16 5.47 -7.77
C GLY A 49 -30.87 4.70 -6.64
N LYS A 50 -32.20 4.80 -6.53
CA LYS A 50 -33.02 4.22 -5.45
C LYS A 50 -32.59 4.71 -4.05
N ILE A 51 -32.04 5.92 -3.97
CA ILE A 51 -31.64 6.57 -2.73
C ILE A 51 -32.63 7.68 -2.42
N ARG A 52 -33.07 7.72 -1.16
CA ARG A 52 -33.94 8.74 -0.59
C ARG A 52 -33.25 9.36 0.62
N LEU A 53 -33.16 10.68 0.71
CA LEU A 53 -32.41 11.43 1.73
C LEU A 53 -33.29 12.38 2.56
N ASP A 54 -34.55 12.55 2.21
CA ASP A 54 -35.46 13.46 2.89
C ASP A 54 -36.10 12.86 4.16
N ASP A 55 -36.03 11.55 4.32
CA ASP A 55 -36.59 10.79 5.44
C ASP A 55 -35.50 10.18 6.37
N LEU A 56 -34.26 10.53 6.17
CA LEU A 56 -33.17 10.06 7.04
C LEU A 56 -33.19 10.74 8.41
N ALA A 57 -32.99 9.95 9.45
CA ALA A 57 -32.88 10.44 10.82
C ALA A 57 -31.44 10.86 11.17
N ALA A 58 -31.32 11.79 12.12
CA ALA A 58 -30.03 12.18 12.67
C ALA A 58 -29.34 11.06 13.48
N SER A 59 -30.13 10.15 14.04
CA SER A 59 -29.68 9.14 15.00
C SER A 59 -29.04 7.91 14.38
N MET A 60 -29.14 7.72 13.06
CA MET A 60 -28.59 6.55 12.34
C MET A 60 -28.84 5.22 13.06
N ASN A 61 -30.09 4.97 13.45
CA ASN A 61 -30.44 3.89 14.40
C ASN A 61 -30.35 2.48 13.81
N ASP A 62 -30.26 2.33 12.51
CA ASP A 62 -30.14 1.03 11.87
C ASP A 62 -29.07 0.98 10.79
N GLN A 63 -28.63 -0.23 10.46
CA GLN A 63 -27.56 -0.46 9.49
C GLN A 63 -27.93 -0.01 8.08
N LYS A 64 -29.20 -0.01 7.71
CA LYS A 64 -29.65 0.42 6.38
C LYS A 64 -29.55 1.94 6.24
N GLU A 65 -29.95 2.69 7.27
CA GLU A 65 -29.75 4.15 7.31
C GLU A 65 -28.25 4.49 7.32
N ALA A 66 -27.44 3.76 8.11
CA ALA A 66 -25.99 3.92 8.13
C ALA A 66 -25.35 3.69 6.76
N GLU A 67 -25.79 2.70 6.00
CA GLU A 67 -25.33 2.47 4.63
C GLU A 67 -25.68 3.65 3.70
N ILE A 68 -26.86 4.23 3.83
CA ILE A 68 -27.26 5.39 3.02
C ILE A 68 -26.40 6.61 3.40
N TRP A 69 -26.18 6.84 4.69
CA TRP A 69 -25.32 7.92 5.16
C TRP A 69 -23.86 7.74 4.75
N SER A 70 -23.34 6.52 4.82
CA SER A 70 -21.99 6.19 4.35
C SER A 70 -21.81 6.47 2.86
N ARG A 71 -22.77 6.03 2.03
CA ARG A 71 -22.77 6.31 0.58
C ARG A 71 -22.91 7.80 0.29
N THR A 72 -23.66 8.52 1.10
CA THR A 72 -23.80 9.99 0.99
C THR A 72 -22.48 10.68 1.32
N LEU A 73 -21.80 10.25 2.40
CA LEU A 73 -20.48 10.72 2.78
C LEU A 73 -19.47 10.50 1.65
N GLU A 74 -19.40 9.30 1.12
CA GLU A 74 -18.50 8.95 0.00
C GLU A 74 -18.77 9.82 -1.23
N SER A 75 -20.05 9.95 -1.63
CA SER A 75 -20.41 10.72 -2.82
C SER A 75 -20.09 12.22 -2.70
N ILE A 76 -20.20 12.80 -1.50
CA ILE A 76 -19.79 14.19 -1.24
C ILE A 76 -18.26 14.27 -1.19
N ALA A 77 -17.60 13.34 -0.52
CA ALA A 77 -16.14 13.31 -0.34
C ALA A 77 -15.39 13.19 -1.67
N PHE A 78 -15.94 12.41 -2.58
CA PHE A 78 -15.36 12.20 -3.92
C PHE A 78 -15.89 13.17 -4.97
N ALA A 79 -16.61 14.22 -4.55
CA ALA A 79 -17.23 15.21 -5.45
C ALA A 79 -18.12 14.57 -6.55
N GLU A 80 -18.74 13.42 -6.26
CA GLU A 80 -19.66 12.74 -7.16
C GLU A 80 -21.05 13.36 -7.13
N MET A 81 -21.39 13.89 -5.96
CA MET A 81 -22.66 14.59 -5.73
C MET A 81 -22.42 15.97 -5.08
N PRO A 82 -23.17 16.97 -5.52
CA PRO A 82 -24.17 16.95 -6.61
C PRO A 82 -23.52 16.67 -7.98
N SER A 83 -24.27 15.97 -8.87
CA SER A 83 -23.78 15.70 -10.22
C SER A 83 -23.59 16.99 -11.02
N ASP A 84 -22.79 16.93 -12.09
CA ASP A 84 -22.51 18.03 -13.04
C ASP A 84 -23.78 18.69 -13.64
N LYS A 85 -24.91 17.98 -13.61
CA LYS A 85 -26.23 18.48 -14.05
C LYS A 85 -26.98 19.25 -12.96
N ALA A 86 -26.40 19.40 -11.77
CA ALA A 86 -27.05 20.16 -10.69
C ALA A 86 -27.01 21.67 -10.96
N LYS A 87 -28.04 22.36 -10.48
CA LYS A 87 -28.11 23.84 -10.61
C LYS A 87 -27.33 24.59 -9.54
N LYS A 88 -26.99 23.92 -8.45
CA LYS A 88 -26.28 24.50 -7.30
C LYS A 88 -25.23 23.48 -6.79
N PHE A 89 -24.12 24.01 -6.34
CA PHE A 89 -23.03 23.23 -5.76
C PHE A 89 -22.71 23.77 -4.37
N PRO A 90 -22.41 22.91 -3.38
CA PRO A 90 -22.01 23.35 -2.06
C PRO A 90 -20.62 24.00 -2.09
N THR A 91 -20.40 24.92 -1.17
CA THR A 91 -19.06 25.41 -0.87
C THR A 91 -18.23 24.30 -0.23
N LYS A 92 -16.89 24.43 -0.28
CA LYS A 92 -15.98 23.48 0.38
C LYS A 92 -16.25 23.40 1.90
N GLU A 93 -16.62 24.50 2.53
CA GLU A 93 -16.94 24.55 3.96
C GLU A 93 -18.23 23.82 4.30
N GLU A 94 -19.28 24.02 3.51
CA GLU A 94 -20.55 23.29 3.67
C GLU A 94 -20.36 21.79 3.49
N ALA A 95 -19.67 21.39 2.43
CA ALA A 95 -19.37 19.98 2.17
C ALA A 95 -18.57 19.33 3.30
N ARG A 96 -17.51 19.99 3.77
CA ARG A 96 -16.68 19.53 4.90
C ARG A 96 -17.48 19.37 6.18
N PHE A 97 -18.33 20.34 6.48
CA PHE A 97 -19.15 20.26 7.69
C PHE A 97 -20.05 19.04 7.67
N VAL A 98 -20.78 18.81 6.56
CA VAL A 98 -21.68 17.67 6.42
C VAL A 98 -20.93 16.35 6.44
N GLN A 99 -19.79 16.25 5.77
CA GLN A 99 -18.93 15.07 5.83
C GLN A 99 -18.48 14.78 7.27
N GLY A 100 -17.99 15.78 7.97
CA GLY A 100 -17.57 15.65 9.36
C GLY A 100 -18.70 15.26 10.31
N TRP A 101 -19.91 15.81 10.11
CA TRP A 101 -21.09 15.44 10.88
C TRP A 101 -21.47 13.98 10.63
N ILE A 102 -21.58 13.54 9.37
CA ILE A 102 -21.93 12.14 9.03
C ILE A 102 -20.90 11.17 9.64
N ALA A 103 -19.60 11.43 9.47
CA ALA A 103 -18.54 10.57 9.98
C ALA A 103 -18.61 10.42 11.51
N ARG A 104 -18.77 11.54 12.26
CA ARG A 104 -18.91 11.52 13.72
C ARG A 104 -20.16 10.77 14.17
N THR A 105 -21.29 10.95 13.49
CA THR A 105 -22.54 10.34 13.89
C THR A 105 -22.56 8.83 13.64
N LEU A 106 -22.01 8.37 12.51
CA LEU A 106 -21.80 6.94 12.23
C LEU A 106 -20.93 6.27 13.29
N GLU A 107 -19.86 6.93 13.70
CA GLU A 107 -18.97 6.41 14.72
C GLU A 107 -19.63 6.38 16.10
N GLN A 108 -20.37 7.43 16.48
CA GLN A 108 -21.10 7.48 17.74
C GLN A 108 -22.19 6.41 17.83
N ALA A 109 -22.81 6.09 16.69
CA ALA A 109 -23.82 5.02 16.61
C ALA A 109 -23.20 3.60 16.67
N GLY A 110 -21.85 3.49 16.70
CA GLY A 110 -21.17 2.19 16.60
C GLY A 110 -21.31 1.55 15.22
N LEU A 111 -21.79 2.32 14.25
CA LEU A 111 -22.02 1.97 12.86
C LEU A 111 -20.96 2.67 11.97
N ALA A 112 -19.84 3.08 12.58
CA ALA A 112 -18.68 3.50 11.81
C ALA A 112 -18.51 2.47 10.71
N VAL A 113 -18.40 2.94 9.47
CA VAL A 113 -18.29 2.09 8.30
C VAL A 113 -17.26 1.04 8.66
N GLU A 114 -17.73 -0.20 8.91
CA GLU A 114 -16.83 -1.32 8.91
C GLU A 114 -15.98 -1.09 7.67
N GLU A 115 -14.67 -0.98 7.83
CA GLU A 115 -13.76 -1.03 6.69
C GLU A 115 -14.32 -2.17 5.88
N LYS A 116 -15.05 -1.85 4.78
CA LYS A 116 -15.63 -2.87 3.91
C LYS A 116 -14.41 -3.67 3.53
N GLY A 117 -14.21 -4.76 4.27
CA GLY A 117 -12.97 -5.47 4.35
C GLY A 117 -12.53 -5.71 2.93
N ASP A 118 -11.37 -5.21 2.57
CA ASP A 118 -10.63 -5.57 1.37
C ASP A 118 -11.45 -5.70 0.08
N LYS A 119 -12.44 -4.82 -0.14
CA LYS A 119 -12.80 -4.55 -1.50
C LYS A 119 -11.52 -4.08 -2.16
N GLU A 120 -11.06 -4.88 -3.12
CA GLU A 120 -9.88 -4.72 -3.95
C GLU A 120 -9.77 -3.29 -4.50
N GLY A 121 -9.50 -2.34 -3.61
CA GLY A 121 -9.46 -0.91 -3.89
C GLY A 121 -8.11 -0.34 -3.46
N TYR A 122 -7.76 0.77 -4.05
CA TYR A 122 -6.52 1.49 -3.77
C TYR A 122 -6.52 2.21 -2.40
N GLY A 123 -7.37 1.82 -1.46
CA GLY A 123 -7.64 2.58 -0.25
C GLY A 123 -8.49 3.82 -0.57
N ASN A 124 -8.15 4.99 -0.03
CA ASN A 124 -8.91 6.23 -0.17
C ASN A 124 -10.33 6.15 0.42
N LEU A 125 -10.51 5.30 1.43
CA LEU A 125 -11.81 5.10 2.09
C LEU A 125 -12.19 6.30 2.95
N VAL A 126 -11.19 6.99 3.53
CA VAL A 126 -11.41 8.20 4.32
C VAL A 126 -11.27 9.42 3.42
N SER A 127 -12.21 10.35 3.53
CA SER A 127 -12.15 11.63 2.81
C SER A 127 -10.82 12.33 3.04
N HIS A 128 -10.19 12.76 1.96
CA HIS A 128 -8.94 13.48 2.02
C HIS A 128 -9.08 14.80 2.78
N GLU A 129 -10.19 15.49 2.57
CA GLU A 129 -10.49 16.76 3.21
C GLU A 129 -10.59 16.61 4.73
N LEU A 130 -11.12 15.49 5.22
CA LEU A 130 -11.16 15.20 6.65
C LEU A 130 -9.78 14.92 7.23
N LEU A 131 -8.92 14.24 6.49
CA LEU A 131 -7.57 13.90 6.94
C LEU A 131 -6.64 15.14 7.00
N PHE A 132 -6.80 16.09 6.07
CA PHE A 132 -5.91 17.26 5.95
C PHE A 132 -6.56 18.60 6.30
N SER A 133 -7.79 18.58 6.84
CA SER A 133 -8.37 19.77 7.44
C SER A 133 -7.78 20.02 8.83
N PRO A 134 -7.69 21.31 9.25
CA PRO A 134 -7.38 21.60 10.64
C PRO A 134 -8.55 21.10 11.51
N VAL A 135 -8.40 19.92 12.06
CA VAL A 135 -9.36 19.36 13.01
C VAL A 135 -8.68 19.43 14.37
N GLU A 136 -9.31 20.04 15.34
CA GLU A 136 -9.04 19.77 16.76
C GLU A 136 -9.46 18.32 17.06
N SER A 137 -8.71 17.34 16.53
CA SER A 137 -8.99 15.96 16.85
C SER A 137 -8.40 15.65 18.21
N LYS A 138 -9.21 15.76 19.24
CA LYS A 138 -8.99 15.14 20.55
C LYS A 138 -9.18 13.61 20.49
N ARG A 139 -9.27 13.03 19.28
CA ARG A 139 -9.50 11.60 19.11
C ARG A 139 -8.23 10.83 19.29
N ALA A 140 -8.26 9.91 20.24
CA ALA A 140 -7.31 8.83 20.32
C ALA A 140 -7.38 8.00 19.02
N ILE A 141 -6.23 7.55 18.55
CA ILE A 141 -6.13 6.66 17.39
C ILE A 141 -6.73 5.33 17.83
N ASP A 142 -7.95 5.03 17.38
CA ASP A 142 -8.57 3.73 17.62
C ASP A 142 -8.01 2.71 16.61
N VAL A 143 -6.92 2.07 17.00
CA VAL A 143 -6.32 0.97 16.23
C VAL A 143 -6.36 -0.27 17.11
N ALA A 144 -7.19 -1.23 16.74
CA ALA A 144 -7.25 -2.51 17.46
C ALA A 144 -5.89 -3.19 17.52
N ALA A 145 -5.66 -3.98 18.60
CA ALA A 145 -4.53 -4.88 18.71
C ALA A 145 -4.39 -5.74 17.45
N ARG A 146 -3.18 -5.90 16.94
CA ARG A 146 -2.94 -6.51 15.64
C ARG A 146 -2.14 -7.78 15.74
N LEU A 147 -2.58 -8.76 14.97
CA LEU A 147 -1.86 -9.99 14.69
C LEU A 147 -1.54 -10.02 13.20
N TRP A 148 -0.25 -9.93 12.87
CA TRP A 148 0.22 -9.91 11.50
C TRP A 148 0.97 -11.19 11.17
N ARG A 149 0.57 -11.90 10.13
CA ARG A 149 1.43 -12.92 9.56
C ARG A 149 2.69 -12.25 8.98
N VAL A 150 3.86 -12.85 9.17
CA VAL A 150 5.09 -12.36 8.52
C VAL A 150 4.98 -12.48 7.01
N SER A 151 5.70 -11.63 6.29
CA SER A 151 5.75 -11.65 4.83
C SER A 151 6.39 -12.92 4.27
N PRO A 152 6.15 -13.26 3.00
CA PRO A 152 6.89 -14.33 2.33
C PRO A 152 8.40 -14.17 2.41
N GLN A 153 8.89 -12.95 2.31
CA GLN A 153 10.32 -12.64 2.36
C GLN A 153 10.90 -12.86 3.77
N ALA A 154 10.17 -12.43 4.81
CA ALA A 154 10.57 -12.62 6.19
C ALA A 154 10.64 -14.11 6.56
N LEU A 155 9.66 -14.91 6.16
CA LEU A 155 9.69 -16.36 6.34
C LEU A 155 10.89 -16.99 5.60
N ALA A 156 11.11 -16.63 4.34
CA ALA A 156 12.24 -17.13 3.56
C ALA A 156 13.59 -16.80 4.19
N ASN A 157 13.73 -15.62 4.80
CA ASN A 157 14.94 -15.25 5.54
C ASN A 157 15.13 -16.05 6.83
N THR A 158 14.05 -16.34 7.55
CA THR A 158 14.08 -17.16 8.77
C THR A 158 14.55 -18.58 8.48
N VAL A 159 14.06 -19.18 7.38
CA VAL A 159 14.38 -20.55 6.97
C VAL A 159 15.48 -20.61 5.89
N ARG A 160 16.35 -19.62 5.84
CA ARG A 160 17.42 -19.50 4.83
C ARG A 160 18.24 -20.77 4.69
N GLY A 161 18.33 -21.27 3.46
CA GLY A 161 19.09 -22.46 3.12
C GLY A 161 18.29 -23.77 3.21
N ALA A 162 17.01 -23.75 3.55
CA ALA A 162 16.11 -24.84 3.23
C ALA A 162 15.88 -24.87 1.71
N ARG A 163 15.72 -26.07 1.14
CA ARG A 163 15.34 -26.23 -0.26
C ARG A 163 13.81 -25.98 -0.36
N ILE A 164 13.44 -24.72 -0.52
CA ILE A 164 12.04 -24.33 -0.63
C ILE A 164 11.59 -24.58 -2.06
N VAL A 165 10.67 -25.51 -2.25
CA VAL A 165 10.03 -25.76 -3.55
C VAL A 165 9.03 -24.66 -3.87
N SER A 166 8.29 -24.19 -2.86
CA SER A 166 7.41 -23.04 -2.94
C SER A 166 7.33 -22.35 -1.57
N ASN A 167 7.21 -21.02 -1.56
CA ASN A 167 6.99 -20.30 -0.31
C ASN A 167 5.50 -20.39 0.06
N PRO A 168 5.13 -21.00 1.22
CA PRO A 168 3.73 -21.17 1.61
C PRO A 168 3.01 -19.83 1.83
N PHE A 169 3.76 -18.76 2.02
CA PHE A 169 3.24 -17.41 2.19
C PHE A 169 3.29 -16.57 0.90
N ALA A 170 3.60 -17.18 -0.25
CA ALA A 170 3.53 -16.48 -1.52
C ALA A 170 2.16 -15.83 -1.68
N LEU A 171 2.17 -14.56 -2.03
CA LEU A 171 0.96 -13.77 -2.24
C LEU A 171 0.62 -13.76 -3.72
N ASP A 172 -0.68 -13.74 -4.02
CA ASP A 172 -1.16 -13.38 -5.35
C ASP A 172 -0.75 -11.93 -5.67
N LYS A 173 -0.70 -11.61 -6.96
CA LYS A 173 -0.35 -10.26 -7.41
C LYS A 173 -1.34 -9.26 -6.82
N PRO A 174 -0.86 -8.12 -6.32
CA PRO A 174 -1.73 -7.15 -5.70
C PRO A 174 -2.65 -6.51 -6.73
N HIS A 175 -3.93 -6.43 -6.42
CA HIS A 175 -4.90 -5.64 -7.15
C HIS A 175 -5.08 -4.29 -6.42
N GLY A 176 -4.24 -3.32 -6.75
CA GLY A 176 -4.39 -1.94 -6.32
C GLY A 176 -3.82 -1.56 -4.96
N ASN A 177 -3.59 -2.50 -4.04
CA ASN A 177 -2.93 -2.29 -2.76
C ASN A 177 -1.50 -2.84 -2.76
N PHE A 178 -0.74 -2.51 -1.73
CA PHE A 178 0.61 -3.03 -1.53
C PHE A 178 0.60 -4.54 -1.22
N ARG A 179 1.70 -5.25 -1.55
CA ARG A 179 1.83 -6.71 -1.34
C ARG A 179 1.68 -7.11 0.12
N ASP A 180 2.23 -6.31 1.03
CA ASP A 180 2.22 -6.56 2.47
C ASP A 180 1.05 -5.86 3.16
N PHE A 181 -0.15 -5.98 2.62
CA PHE A 181 -1.32 -5.34 3.18
C PHE A 181 -2.10 -6.30 4.11
N LYS A 182 -2.46 -5.82 5.29
CA LYS A 182 -3.06 -6.61 6.40
C LYS A 182 -4.20 -7.54 5.98
N GLY A 183 -5.09 -7.10 5.12
CA GLY A 183 -6.26 -7.89 4.72
C GLY A 183 -5.97 -9.11 3.84
N LYS A 184 -4.73 -9.26 3.38
CA LYS A 184 -4.33 -10.38 2.50
C LYS A 184 -3.72 -11.56 3.25
N TYR A 185 -3.49 -11.44 4.56
CA TYR A 185 -2.81 -12.45 5.33
C TYR A 185 -3.78 -13.46 5.95
N THR A 186 -4.10 -14.49 5.19
CA THR A 186 -4.79 -15.67 5.72
C THR A 186 -3.79 -16.74 6.16
N PHE A 187 -4.21 -17.60 7.06
CA PHE A 187 -3.45 -18.80 7.46
C PHE A 187 -4.42 -19.98 7.51
N ASN A 188 -4.29 -20.89 6.56
CA ASN A 188 -5.17 -22.04 6.43
C ASN A 188 -4.42 -23.37 6.70
N SER A 189 -5.14 -24.49 6.68
CA SER A 189 -4.60 -25.82 6.99
C SER A 189 -3.46 -26.23 6.04
N LEU A 190 -3.59 -25.92 4.74
CA LEU A 190 -2.55 -26.23 3.74
C LEU A 190 -1.26 -25.43 4.04
N MET A 191 -1.39 -24.16 4.39
CA MET A 191 -0.24 -23.36 4.78
C MET A 191 0.41 -23.89 6.06
N ALA A 192 -0.37 -24.34 7.04
CA ALA A 192 0.16 -24.95 8.26
C ALA A 192 0.98 -26.23 7.96
N GLU A 193 0.50 -27.08 7.08
CA GLU A 193 1.23 -28.26 6.62
C GLU A 193 2.54 -27.89 5.93
N GLN A 194 2.49 -26.99 4.95
CA GLN A 194 3.67 -26.52 4.20
C GLN A 194 4.71 -25.83 5.11
N VAL A 195 4.28 -25.03 6.07
CA VAL A 195 5.18 -24.40 7.06
C VAL A 195 5.82 -25.46 7.95
N THR A 196 5.09 -26.50 8.32
CA THR A 196 5.61 -27.62 9.12
C THR A 196 6.68 -28.39 8.35
N GLU A 197 6.44 -28.74 7.10
CA GLU A 197 7.42 -29.39 6.23
C GLU A 197 8.69 -28.54 6.06
N LEU A 198 8.50 -27.24 5.84
CA LEU A 198 9.57 -26.28 5.70
C LEU A 198 10.42 -26.17 6.98
N ALA A 199 9.76 -26.12 8.14
CA ALA A 199 10.44 -26.09 9.44
C ALA A 199 11.26 -27.35 9.67
N LEU A 200 10.75 -28.52 9.36
CA LEU A 200 11.46 -29.80 9.46
C LEU A 200 12.66 -29.85 8.52
N ALA A 201 12.49 -29.45 7.27
CA ALA A 201 13.57 -29.44 6.28
C ALA A 201 14.72 -28.49 6.66
N HIS A 202 14.38 -27.27 7.12
CA HIS A 202 15.38 -26.31 7.60
C HIS A 202 16.12 -26.84 8.83
N SER A 203 15.38 -27.39 9.79
CA SER A 203 15.90 -27.88 11.07
C SER A 203 16.83 -29.07 10.93
N GLU A 204 16.68 -29.89 9.90
CA GLU A 204 17.60 -31.00 9.63
C GLU A 204 19.04 -30.49 9.38
N LYS A 205 19.19 -29.45 8.56
CA LYS A 205 20.49 -28.83 8.26
C LYS A 205 21.08 -28.16 9.49
N GLU A 206 20.26 -27.37 10.20
CA GLU A 206 20.71 -26.63 11.37
C GLU A 206 21.08 -27.57 12.54
N ALA A 207 20.33 -28.65 12.75
CA ALA A 207 20.67 -29.68 13.72
C ALA A 207 22.01 -30.39 13.41
N LYS A 208 22.32 -30.61 12.13
CA LYS A 208 23.66 -31.15 11.72
C LYS A 208 24.77 -30.17 12.04
N ASN A 209 24.57 -28.87 11.86
CA ASN A 209 25.54 -27.84 12.20
C ASN A 209 25.74 -27.72 13.72
N ALA A 210 24.64 -27.73 14.48
CA ALA A 210 24.67 -27.61 15.93
C ALA A 210 25.41 -28.79 16.60
N ARG A 211 25.34 -30.01 16.05
CA ARG A 211 26.09 -31.15 16.57
C ARG A 211 27.61 -30.94 16.55
N LYS A 212 28.16 -30.27 15.55
CA LYS A 212 29.59 -29.93 15.52
C LYS A 212 29.95 -29.04 16.71
N MET A 213 29.07 -28.07 17.02
CA MET A 213 29.25 -27.20 18.18
C MET A 213 29.12 -27.98 19.49
N ILE A 214 28.12 -28.84 19.63
CA ILE A 214 27.93 -29.69 20.83
C ILE A 214 29.17 -30.56 21.07
N VAL A 215 29.74 -31.19 20.03
CA VAL A 215 30.97 -31.98 20.14
C VAL A 215 32.14 -31.12 20.62
N LEU A 216 32.28 -29.91 20.15
CA LEU A 216 33.34 -28.99 20.60
C LEU A 216 33.15 -28.57 22.05
N LEU A 217 31.92 -28.25 22.48
CA LEU A 217 31.63 -27.91 23.88
C LEU A 217 31.93 -29.07 24.81
N ARG A 218 31.56 -30.28 24.43
CA ARG A 218 31.88 -31.50 25.19
C ARG A 218 33.39 -31.76 25.31
N LYS A 219 34.14 -31.52 24.24
CA LYS A 219 35.61 -31.63 24.30
C LYS A 219 36.25 -30.62 25.26
N ARG A 220 35.55 -29.51 25.54
CA ARG A 220 35.94 -28.47 26.50
C ARG A 220 35.43 -28.72 27.92
N GLY A 221 34.77 -29.86 28.17
CA GLY A 221 34.33 -30.28 29.49
C GLY A 221 32.87 -30.04 29.84
N SER A 222 32.06 -29.44 28.92
CA SER A 222 30.62 -29.24 29.18
C SER A 222 29.88 -30.57 29.27
N ALA A 223 28.88 -30.67 30.17
CA ALA A 223 27.94 -31.78 30.18
C ALA A 223 27.10 -31.80 28.91
N ILE A 224 26.54 -32.97 28.56
CA ILE A 224 25.74 -33.08 27.32
C ILE A 224 24.50 -32.19 27.33
N ASP A 225 23.82 -32.12 28.50
CA ASP A 225 22.63 -31.28 28.64
C ASP A 225 22.96 -29.78 28.53
N GLU A 226 24.08 -29.34 29.11
CA GLU A 226 24.57 -27.95 28.96
C GLU A 226 24.91 -27.61 27.52
N ALA A 227 25.57 -28.51 26.80
CA ALA A 227 25.89 -28.31 25.40
C ALA A 227 24.66 -28.27 24.50
N ASN A 228 23.64 -29.09 24.81
CA ASN A 228 22.34 -29.05 24.14
C ASN A 228 21.57 -27.75 24.42
N GLN A 229 21.53 -27.31 25.69
CA GLN A 229 20.89 -26.03 26.07
C GLN A 229 21.55 -24.85 25.33
N GLU A 230 22.87 -24.82 25.23
CA GLU A 230 23.57 -23.74 24.51
C GLU A 230 23.23 -23.76 23.02
N ALA A 231 23.14 -24.94 22.40
CA ALA A 231 22.74 -25.08 21.01
C ALA A 231 21.29 -24.62 20.79
N ILE A 232 20.40 -24.95 21.69
CA ILE A 232 18.98 -24.53 21.67
C ILE A 232 18.88 -23.01 21.87
N LYS A 233 19.56 -22.44 22.88
CA LYS A 233 19.60 -20.98 23.11
C LYS A 233 20.01 -20.20 21.87
N ARG A 234 21.08 -20.66 21.22
CA ARG A 234 21.59 -20.01 20.02
C ARG A 234 20.59 -20.07 18.86
N HIS A 235 19.96 -21.22 18.62
CA HIS A 235 18.95 -21.34 17.57
C HIS A 235 17.70 -20.50 17.89
N TYR A 236 17.25 -20.53 19.14
CA TYR A 236 16.13 -19.75 19.65
C TYR A 236 16.37 -18.24 19.44
N HIS A 237 17.56 -17.76 19.83
CA HIS A 237 17.96 -16.36 19.61
C HIS A 237 18.03 -15.99 18.12
N ASN A 238 18.52 -16.88 17.29
CA ASN A 238 18.61 -16.62 15.84
C ASN A 238 17.22 -16.50 15.19
N VAL A 239 16.22 -17.25 15.66
CA VAL A 239 14.87 -17.26 15.10
C VAL A 239 14.00 -16.18 15.76
N LEU A 240 13.91 -16.15 17.08
CA LEU A 240 12.98 -15.32 17.85
C LEU A 240 13.59 -14.02 18.40
N ARG A 241 14.90 -13.82 18.20
CA ARG A 241 15.60 -12.60 18.67
C ARG A 241 15.46 -12.34 20.18
N ARG A 242 15.30 -13.39 20.97
CA ARG A 242 15.32 -13.38 22.43
C ARG A 242 15.86 -14.70 22.98
N SER A 243 16.22 -14.74 24.23
CA SER A 243 16.52 -15.99 24.92
C SER A 243 15.22 -16.71 25.29
N PRO A 244 15.21 -18.05 25.34
CA PRO A 244 14.08 -18.77 25.89
C PRO A 244 13.97 -18.51 27.41
N THR A 245 12.76 -18.47 27.92
CA THR A 245 12.50 -18.50 29.36
C THR A 245 12.87 -19.87 29.93
N GLU A 246 12.95 -19.97 31.26
CA GLU A 246 13.25 -21.24 31.91
C GLU A 246 12.21 -22.32 31.58
N ASN A 247 10.94 -21.96 31.55
CA ASN A 247 9.84 -22.88 31.21
C ASN A 247 9.95 -23.34 29.72
N GLU A 248 10.23 -22.43 28.80
CA GLU A 248 10.43 -22.77 27.40
C GLU A 248 11.65 -23.69 27.23
N MET A 249 12.77 -23.40 27.90
CA MET A 249 13.96 -24.24 27.85
C MET A 249 13.68 -25.64 28.38
N ASN A 250 12.99 -25.74 29.51
CA ASN A 250 12.62 -27.02 30.10
C ASN A 250 11.71 -27.84 29.17
N ALA A 251 10.72 -27.19 28.54
CA ALA A 251 9.84 -27.85 27.58
C ALA A 251 10.62 -28.35 26.33
N LEU A 252 11.54 -27.53 25.80
CA LEU A 252 12.37 -27.90 24.63
C LEU A 252 13.35 -29.04 24.96
N MET A 253 13.94 -29.03 26.15
CA MET A 253 14.80 -30.13 26.63
C MET A 253 14.01 -31.41 26.87
N ALA A 254 12.79 -31.33 27.37
CA ALA A 254 11.91 -32.48 27.52
C ALA A 254 11.53 -33.08 26.16
N LEU A 255 11.20 -32.22 25.17
CA LEU A 255 10.94 -32.63 23.79
C LEU A 255 12.15 -33.33 23.18
N LEU A 256 13.35 -32.76 23.36
CA LEU A 256 14.59 -33.37 22.88
C LEU A 256 14.77 -34.78 23.43
N LYS A 257 14.68 -34.95 24.77
CA LYS A 257 14.86 -36.24 25.44
C LYS A 257 13.80 -37.26 25.01
N LYS A 258 12.54 -36.84 24.85
CA LYS A 258 11.46 -37.71 24.39
C LYS A 258 11.71 -38.22 22.97
N VAL A 259 12.03 -37.34 22.04
CA VAL A 259 12.24 -37.72 20.65
C VAL A 259 13.52 -38.57 20.48
N ASP A 260 14.57 -38.27 21.25
CA ASP A 260 15.80 -39.08 21.24
C ASP A 260 15.55 -40.50 21.77
N ALA A 261 14.69 -40.67 22.76
CA ALA A 261 14.32 -41.98 23.27
C ALA A 261 13.46 -42.79 22.29
N GLU A 262 12.57 -42.13 21.54
CA GLU A 262 11.61 -42.79 20.64
C GLU A 262 12.20 -43.01 19.22
N LEU A 263 12.97 -42.06 18.69
CA LEU A 263 13.38 -41.99 17.27
C LEU A 263 14.90 -41.96 17.07
N GLY A 264 15.70 -41.84 18.14
CA GLY A 264 17.15 -41.73 18.11
C GLY A 264 17.68 -40.30 18.09
N VAL A 265 18.91 -40.15 18.59
CA VAL A 265 19.61 -38.89 18.86
C VAL A 265 19.62 -37.85 17.72
N PRO A 266 19.78 -38.21 16.46
CA PRO A 266 19.79 -37.17 15.42
C PRO A 266 18.48 -36.44 15.23
N ARG A 267 17.36 -37.00 15.63
CA ARG A 267 16.04 -36.45 15.34
C ARG A 267 15.50 -35.55 16.46
N GLY A 268 15.93 -35.75 17.71
CA GLY A 268 15.52 -34.92 18.83
C GLY A 268 15.87 -33.44 18.64
N LEU A 269 17.10 -33.13 18.29
CA LEU A 269 17.51 -31.74 18.05
C LEU A 269 16.82 -31.13 16.82
N GLN A 270 16.55 -31.92 15.77
CA GLN A 270 15.76 -31.48 14.61
C GLN A 270 14.34 -31.12 15.02
N ALA A 271 13.68 -31.95 15.82
CA ALA A 271 12.32 -31.70 16.30
C ALA A 271 12.26 -30.43 17.15
N VAL A 272 13.23 -30.21 18.04
CA VAL A 272 13.32 -28.99 18.86
C VAL A 272 13.47 -27.74 17.98
N TYR A 273 14.34 -27.78 16.98
CA TYR A 273 14.56 -26.65 16.08
C TYR A 273 13.32 -26.35 15.23
N ALA A 274 12.64 -27.41 14.76
CA ALA A 274 11.35 -27.22 14.06
C ALA A 274 10.29 -26.61 14.98
N ALA A 275 10.21 -27.07 16.23
CA ALA A 275 9.28 -26.51 17.22
C ALA A 275 9.53 -25.01 17.49
N ILE A 276 10.78 -24.56 17.46
CA ILE A 276 11.13 -23.14 17.60
C ILE A 276 10.65 -22.34 16.39
N ILE A 277 10.81 -22.86 15.16
CA ILE A 277 10.35 -22.19 13.95
C ILE A 277 8.81 -22.11 13.90
N LEU A 278 8.13 -23.11 14.44
CA LEU A 278 6.67 -23.18 14.50
C LEU A 278 6.05 -22.35 15.65
N GLN A 279 6.86 -21.65 16.44
CA GLN A 279 6.34 -20.73 17.45
C GLN A 279 5.51 -19.62 16.78
N PRO A 280 4.38 -19.22 17.39
CA PRO A 280 3.57 -18.11 16.86
C PRO A 280 4.39 -16.83 16.60
N GLU A 281 5.33 -16.49 17.47
CA GLU A 281 6.22 -15.32 17.33
C GLU A 281 7.13 -15.36 16.06
N THR A 282 7.37 -16.54 15.50
CA THR A 282 8.12 -16.69 14.24
C THR A 282 7.25 -16.39 13.02
N LEU A 283 5.98 -16.78 13.10
CA LEU A 283 5.04 -16.75 11.98
C LEU A 283 4.18 -15.48 11.98
N PHE A 284 4.05 -14.84 13.14
CA PHE A 284 3.19 -13.67 13.33
C PHE A 284 3.92 -12.60 14.16
N ARG A 285 3.59 -11.35 13.84
CA ARG A 285 3.93 -10.19 14.66
C ARG A 285 2.72 -9.82 15.51
N PHE A 286 2.95 -9.58 16.79
CA PHE A 286 1.95 -9.13 17.73
C PHE A 286 2.17 -7.65 18.00
N GLU A 287 1.11 -6.87 18.00
CA GLU A 287 1.13 -5.45 18.34
C GLU A 287 -0.04 -5.14 19.26
N GLY A 288 0.25 -4.43 20.36
CA GLY A 288 -0.75 -4.07 21.36
C GLY A 288 -1.09 -5.23 22.32
N THR A 289 -0.06 -5.92 22.82
CA THR A 289 -0.20 -7.04 23.78
C THR A 289 -0.26 -6.59 25.24
N GLY A 290 -0.05 -5.30 25.53
CA GLY A 290 -0.11 -4.74 26.88
C GLY A 290 -1.54 -4.46 27.36
N ASP A 291 -1.64 -3.92 28.56
CA ASP A 291 -2.91 -3.47 29.13
C ASP A 291 -3.33 -2.13 28.50
N ALA A 292 -4.63 -1.95 28.30
CA ALA A 292 -5.20 -0.71 27.81
C ALA A 292 -5.18 0.37 28.92
N ASP A 293 -4.89 1.61 28.55
CA ASP A 293 -5.01 2.77 29.43
C ASP A 293 -6.50 3.16 29.65
N GLU A 294 -6.72 4.24 30.40
CA GLU A 294 -8.07 4.74 30.71
C GLU A 294 -8.87 5.15 29.45
N SER A 295 -8.19 5.44 28.32
CA SER A 295 -8.80 5.75 27.03
C SER A 295 -9.05 4.51 26.16
N GLY A 296 -8.66 3.32 26.61
CA GLY A 296 -8.75 2.07 25.88
C GLY A 296 -7.59 1.82 24.92
N LEU A 297 -6.55 2.67 24.92
CA LEU A 297 -5.38 2.52 24.07
C LEU A 297 -4.33 1.63 24.73
N VAL A 298 -3.69 0.80 23.93
CA VAL A 298 -2.56 -0.04 24.34
C VAL A 298 -1.29 0.54 23.76
N ALA A 299 -0.40 1.01 24.64
CA ALA A 299 0.92 1.45 24.21
C ALA A 299 1.76 0.24 23.80
N LEU A 300 2.45 0.35 22.65
CA LEU A 300 3.39 -0.68 22.23
C LEU A 300 4.57 -0.72 23.21
N SER A 301 4.93 -1.92 23.63
CA SER A 301 6.15 -2.14 24.39
C SER A 301 7.39 -1.75 23.55
N ARG A 302 8.52 -1.47 24.20
CA ARG A 302 9.78 -1.16 23.51
C ARG A 302 10.18 -2.27 22.53
N ARG A 303 9.92 -3.53 22.87
CA ARG A 303 10.16 -4.66 21.99
C ARG A 303 9.23 -4.67 20.78
N GLU A 304 7.94 -4.41 20.97
CA GLU A 304 6.98 -4.30 19.86
C GLU A 304 7.34 -3.14 18.93
N LEU A 305 7.81 -2.00 19.47
CA LEU A 305 8.31 -0.87 18.68
C LEU A 305 9.53 -1.27 17.84
N ALA A 306 10.50 -2.00 18.43
CA ALA A 306 11.67 -2.49 17.68
C ALA A 306 11.25 -3.43 16.54
N ILE A 307 10.32 -4.36 16.82
CA ILE A 307 9.80 -5.29 15.82
C ILE A 307 9.07 -4.53 14.71
N SER A 308 8.16 -3.62 15.07
CA SER A 308 7.36 -2.86 14.10
C SER A 308 8.23 -1.98 13.21
N LEU A 309 9.21 -1.27 13.77
CA LEU A 309 10.15 -0.45 13.02
C LEU A 309 11.01 -1.31 12.05
N SER A 310 11.56 -2.42 12.56
CA SER A 310 12.39 -3.29 11.74
C SER A 310 11.64 -3.85 10.54
N PHE A 311 10.44 -4.37 10.76
CA PHE A 311 9.62 -4.90 9.67
C PHE A 311 9.13 -3.81 8.71
N ALA A 312 8.80 -2.62 9.20
CA ALA A 312 8.42 -1.50 8.34
C ALA A 312 9.55 -1.15 7.36
N LEU A 313 10.77 -0.99 7.86
CA LEU A 313 11.90 -0.49 7.07
C LEU A 313 12.71 -1.58 6.37
N THR A 314 12.64 -2.84 6.81
CA THR A 314 13.53 -3.90 6.28
C THR A 314 12.80 -5.17 5.87
N ASP A 315 11.54 -5.32 6.30
CA ASP A 315 10.78 -6.57 6.21
C ASP A 315 11.52 -7.76 6.85
N LEU A 316 12.32 -7.50 7.90
CA LEU A 316 13.10 -8.47 8.64
C LEU A 316 12.91 -8.29 10.15
N PRO A 317 13.13 -9.35 10.95
CA PRO A 317 13.23 -9.22 12.39
C PRO A 317 14.33 -8.24 12.82
N PRO A 318 14.18 -7.55 13.97
CA PRO A 318 15.17 -6.60 14.45
C PRO A 318 16.54 -7.26 14.66
N ASP A 319 17.58 -6.52 14.34
CA ASP A 319 18.95 -6.93 14.65
C ASP A 319 19.28 -6.71 16.14
N THR A 320 20.42 -7.26 16.57
CA THR A 320 20.85 -7.18 17.98
C THR A 320 21.09 -5.72 18.42
N ASN A 321 21.54 -4.85 17.53
CA ASN A 321 21.78 -3.45 17.87
C ASN A 321 20.47 -2.73 18.15
N MET A 322 19.47 -2.92 17.30
CA MET A 322 18.13 -2.37 17.50
C MET A 322 17.50 -2.86 18.81
N LEU A 323 17.58 -4.16 19.10
CA LEU A 323 17.04 -4.70 20.35
C LEU A 323 17.70 -4.04 21.58
N ARG A 324 19.02 -3.90 21.58
CA ARG A 324 19.76 -3.20 22.65
C ARG A 324 19.39 -1.71 22.74
N ALA A 325 19.22 -1.05 21.61
CA ALA A 325 18.81 0.37 21.62
C ALA A 325 17.46 0.55 22.29
N PHE A 326 16.49 -0.32 22.00
CA PHE A 326 15.16 -0.27 22.62
C PHE A 326 15.15 -0.75 24.09
N GLU A 327 16.16 -1.49 24.54
CA GLU A 327 16.35 -1.85 25.97
C GLU A 327 16.92 -0.67 26.78
N ASN A 328 17.46 0.36 26.15
CA ASN A 328 18.00 1.53 26.85
C ASN A 328 16.86 2.42 27.39
N GLU A 329 16.66 2.40 28.71
CA GLU A 329 15.62 3.16 29.39
C GLU A 329 15.94 4.66 29.53
N GLU A 330 17.20 5.08 29.33
CA GLU A 330 17.61 6.47 29.42
C GLU A 330 17.11 7.31 28.24
N MET A 331 16.81 6.68 27.10
CA MET A 331 16.31 7.33 25.90
C MET A 331 14.79 7.19 25.78
N THR A 332 14.14 8.23 25.23
CA THR A 332 12.72 8.13 24.91
C THR A 332 12.50 7.18 23.72
N PRO A 333 11.35 6.47 23.65
CA PRO A 333 11.03 5.64 22.49
C PRO A 333 11.12 6.40 21.14
N ARG A 334 10.73 7.67 21.12
CA ARG A 334 10.80 8.52 19.93
C ARG A 334 12.25 8.75 19.47
N ASP A 335 13.15 9.06 20.40
CA ASP A 335 14.56 9.30 20.05
C ASP A 335 15.23 8.04 19.52
N ILE A 336 14.89 6.88 20.11
CA ILE A 336 15.38 5.57 19.64
C ILE A 336 14.84 5.28 18.23
N LEU A 337 13.53 5.50 17.99
CA LEU A 337 12.91 5.31 16.67
C LEU A 337 13.64 6.14 15.61
N LEU A 338 13.90 7.41 15.88
CA LEU A 338 14.62 8.31 14.96
C LEU A 338 16.06 7.86 14.72
N ALA A 339 16.78 7.51 15.79
CA ALA A 339 18.18 7.05 15.68
C ALA A 339 18.30 5.75 14.88
N GLU A 340 17.45 4.77 15.18
CA GLU A 340 17.45 3.47 14.48
C GLU A 340 16.97 3.57 13.03
N THR A 341 15.99 4.44 12.74
CA THR A 341 15.57 4.73 11.37
C THR A 341 16.74 5.26 10.55
N ARG A 342 17.44 6.27 11.05
CA ARG A 342 18.64 6.83 10.38
C ARG A 342 19.71 5.77 10.20
N ARG A 343 20.03 5.00 11.26
CA ARG A 343 21.01 3.93 11.19
C ARG A 343 20.71 2.91 10.09
N LEU A 344 19.44 2.55 9.92
CA LEU A 344 19.03 1.58 8.88
C LEU A 344 19.08 2.18 7.47
N LEU A 345 18.73 3.45 7.31
CA LEU A 345 18.79 4.14 6.03
C LEU A 345 20.23 4.39 5.58
N ASP A 346 21.14 4.69 6.53
CA ASP A 346 22.55 4.98 6.27
C ASP A 346 23.45 3.73 6.18
N ASP A 347 22.90 2.51 6.36
CA ASP A 347 23.70 1.27 6.28
C ASP A 347 24.06 0.92 4.84
N GLU A 348 25.14 1.51 4.34
CA GLU A 348 25.68 1.23 2.99
C GLU A 348 26.12 -0.22 2.81
N LYS A 349 26.56 -0.90 3.88
CA LYS A 349 27.00 -2.29 3.83
C LYS A 349 25.84 -3.26 3.67
N ARG A 350 24.68 -2.88 4.18
CA ARG A 350 23.44 -3.66 4.11
C ARG A 350 22.28 -2.76 3.73
N PRO A 351 22.17 -2.31 2.50
CA PRO A 351 21.16 -1.32 2.09
C PRO A 351 19.75 -1.93 2.03
N VAL A 352 19.32 -2.59 3.11
CA VAL A 352 18.02 -3.28 3.15
C VAL A 352 16.89 -2.28 3.19
N ALA A 353 17.03 -1.23 4.01
CA ALA A 353 16.02 -0.17 4.10
C ALA A 353 15.89 0.59 2.77
N ARG A 354 17.01 0.91 2.09
CA ARG A 354 16.96 1.52 0.74
C ARG A 354 16.29 0.61 -0.29
N LYS A 355 16.46 -0.70 -0.20
CA LYS A 355 15.70 -1.66 -1.04
C LYS A 355 14.22 -1.65 -0.71
N ARG A 356 13.85 -1.47 0.56
CA ARG A 356 12.44 -1.34 0.97
C ARG A 356 11.83 -0.04 0.45
N LEU A 357 12.57 1.08 0.43
CA LEU A 357 12.15 2.32 -0.23
C LEU A 357 11.95 2.09 -1.74
N LEU A 358 12.87 1.41 -2.42
CA LEU A 358 12.68 1.06 -3.83
C LEU A 358 11.42 0.22 -4.04
N GLN A 359 11.19 -0.79 -3.20
CA GLN A 359 9.98 -1.62 -3.25
C GLN A 359 8.71 -0.78 -3.11
N PHE A 360 8.70 0.23 -2.22
CA PHE A 360 7.59 1.16 -2.13
C PHE A 360 7.28 1.80 -3.49
N PHE A 361 8.28 2.34 -4.19
CA PHE A 361 8.06 2.99 -5.49
C PHE A 361 7.67 1.98 -6.58
N GLN A 362 8.22 0.76 -6.57
CA GLN A 362 7.81 -0.32 -7.46
C GLN A 362 6.32 -0.61 -7.33
N GLU A 363 5.83 -0.73 -6.10
CA GLU A 363 4.43 -1.02 -5.80
C GLU A 363 3.52 0.24 -5.89
N TYR A 364 4.04 1.43 -5.61
CA TYR A 364 3.30 2.68 -5.75
C TYR A 364 3.00 3.01 -7.21
N PHE A 365 4.00 2.92 -8.08
CA PHE A 365 3.85 3.16 -9.51
C PHE A 365 3.38 1.93 -10.29
N ASP A 366 3.35 0.76 -9.70
CA ASP A 366 2.93 -0.51 -10.32
C ASP A 366 3.73 -0.91 -11.59
N TYR A 367 4.93 -0.40 -11.78
CA TYR A 367 5.66 -0.56 -13.05
C TYR A 367 6.31 -1.93 -13.24
N GLU A 368 6.49 -2.74 -12.18
CA GLU A 368 6.93 -4.13 -12.32
C GLU A 368 5.93 -4.98 -13.12
N LYS A 369 4.65 -4.59 -13.15
CA LYS A 369 3.64 -5.23 -14.00
C LYS A 369 4.00 -5.24 -15.49
N ALA A 370 4.95 -4.39 -15.92
CA ALA A 370 5.46 -4.43 -17.29
C ALA A 370 5.99 -5.81 -17.69
N GLU A 371 6.55 -6.58 -16.75
CA GLU A 371 7.08 -7.92 -16.99
C GLU A 371 5.98 -8.96 -17.23
N ASP A 372 4.76 -8.67 -16.82
CA ASP A 372 3.60 -9.55 -16.98
C ASP A 372 2.80 -9.26 -18.26
N VAL A 373 3.07 -8.13 -18.92
CA VAL A 373 2.35 -7.73 -20.12
C VAL A 373 3.05 -8.32 -21.35
N PHE A 374 2.40 -9.28 -22.00
CA PHE A 374 2.88 -9.84 -23.25
C PHE A 374 2.89 -8.76 -24.34
N LYS A 375 3.96 -8.75 -25.16
CA LYS A 375 4.08 -7.89 -26.33
C LYS A 375 4.51 -8.71 -27.54
N ASP A 376 3.83 -8.54 -28.65
CA ASP A 376 4.28 -9.08 -29.92
C ASP A 376 5.60 -8.49 -30.34
N GLN A 377 6.40 -9.27 -31.07
CA GLN A 377 7.67 -8.79 -31.59
C GLN A 377 7.42 -7.93 -32.82
N ILE A 378 7.98 -6.72 -32.81
CA ILE A 378 8.01 -5.86 -33.99
C ILE A 378 9.30 -6.14 -34.77
N LYS A 379 9.23 -6.17 -36.10
CA LYS A 379 10.41 -6.36 -36.95
C LYS A 379 11.52 -5.37 -36.56
N GLY A 380 12.68 -5.88 -36.18
CA GLY A 380 13.82 -5.08 -35.76
C GLY A 380 13.79 -4.58 -34.32
N HIS A 381 12.78 -4.98 -33.50
CA HIS A 381 12.69 -4.60 -32.09
C HIS A 381 12.27 -5.80 -31.24
N LYS A 382 13.13 -6.21 -30.34
CA LYS A 382 12.79 -7.24 -29.33
C LYS A 382 12.43 -6.54 -28.02
N HIS A 383 11.15 -6.58 -27.67
CA HIS A 383 10.70 -6.05 -26.39
C HIS A 383 11.26 -6.88 -25.23
N TRP A 384 11.84 -6.22 -24.23
CA TRP A 384 12.33 -6.85 -23.00
C TRP A 384 12.01 -6.01 -21.77
N ALA A 385 10.88 -6.29 -21.17
CA ALA A 385 10.35 -5.54 -20.04
C ALA A 385 11.29 -5.50 -18.82
N PRO A 386 12.02 -6.58 -18.44
CA PRO A 386 12.94 -6.51 -17.29
C PRO A 386 13.99 -5.40 -17.42
N ALA A 387 14.47 -5.07 -18.60
CA ALA A 387 15.40 -3.95 -18.78
C ALA A 387 14.73 -2.60 -18.56
N LEU A 388 13.47 -2.45 -18.96
CA LEU A 388 12.70 -1.22 -18.70
C LEU A 388 12.44 -1.02 -17.21
N VAL A 389 12.12 -2.10 -16.50
CA VAL A 389 11.94 -2.10 -15.04
C VAL A 389 13.26 -1.76 -14.35
N TYR A 390 14.38 -2.34 -14.82
CA TYR A 390 15.72 -2.02 -14.29
C TYR A 390 16.08 -0.53 -14.47
N ASP A 391 15.82 0.04 -15.65
CA ASP A 391 16.05 1.46 -15.94
C ASP A 391 15.24 2.35 -14.99
N LEU A 392 13.97 2.01 -14.73
CA LEU A 392 13.15 2.77 -13.81
C LEU A 392 13.58 2.60 -12.35
N ASN A 393 13.99 1.40 -11.94
CA ASN A 393 14.59 1.18 -10.63
C ASN A 393 15.83 2.07 -10.42
N ALA A 394 16.68 2.17 -11.45
CA ALA A 394 17.86 3.03 -11.40
C ALA A 394 17.50 4.51 -11.28
N LEU A 395 16.46 4.97 -11.99
CA LEU A 395 15.96 6.35 -11.88
C LEU A 395 15.44 6.65 -10.46
N VAL A 396 14.66 5.73 -9.90
CA VAL A 396 14.13 5.86 -8.52
C VAL A 396 15.30 5.93 -7.53
N MET A 397 16.26 5.01 -7.61
CA MET A 397 17.41 4.99 -6.70
C MET A 397 18.26 6.26 -6.83
N HIS A 398 18.51 6.73 -8.05
CA HIS A 398 19.23 7.99 -8.28
C HIS A 398 18.50 9.21 -7.70
N THR A 399 17.17 9.20 -7.70
CA THR A 399 16.37 10.26 -7.06
C THR A 399 16.46 10.18 -5.55
N LEU A 400 16.42 8.97 -4.98
CA LEU A 400 16.56 8.73 -3.55
C LEU A 400 17.96 9.02 -3.01
N GLU A 401 19.01 8.92 -3.82
CA GLU A 401 20.36 9.34 -3.44
C GLU A 401 20.46 10.85 -3.18
N LYS A 402 19.66 11.65 -3.88
CA LYS A 402 19.58 13.11 -3.68
C LYS A 402 18.61 13.48 -2.58
N ASP A 403 17.59 12.68 -2.40
CA ASP A 403 16.50 12.78 -1.43
C ASP A 403 15.91 14.20 -1.27
N LYS A 404 15.66 14.86 -2.41
CA LYS A 404 15.06 16.19 -2.49
C LYS A 404 13.93 16.22 -3.49
N GLN A 405 12.81 16.83 -3.10
CA GLN A 405 11.61 16.93 -3.93
C GLN A 405 11.30 15.61 -4.64
N VAL A 406 11.37 14.50 -3.88
CA VAL A 406 11.40 13.14 -4.44
C VAL A 406 10.21 12.88 -5.37
N LEU A 407 8.97 13.11 -4.91
CA LEU A 407 7.79 12.93 -5.75
C LEU A 407 7.84 13.84 -6.99
N LYS A 408 8.10 15.12 -6.80
CA LYS A 408 8.15 16.11 -7.89
C LYS A 408 9.24 15.74 -8.90
N THR A 409 10.42 15.34 -8.45
CA THR A 409 11.51 14.90 -9.32
C THR A 409 11.11 13.65 -10.10
N LEU A 410 10.54 12.64 -9.46
CA LEU A 410 10.06 11.44 -10.14
C LEU A 410 8.96 11.73 -11.16
N LEU A 411 8.14 12.74 -10.93
CA LEU A 411 7.12 13.15 -11.91
C LEU A 411 7.66 14.02 -13.05
N THR A 412 8.69 14.85 -12.84
CA THR A 412 9.07 15.89 -13.79
C THR A 412 10.48 15.79 -14.36
N THR A 413 11.31 14.87 -13.88
CA THR A 413 12.67 14.73 -14.42
C THR A 413 12.67 14.40 -15.91
N ARG A 414 13.65 14.94 -16.65
CA ARG A 414 13.92 14.58 -18.03
C ARG A 414 15.21 13.77 -18.18
N GLU A 415 15.80 13.42 -17.07
CA GLU A 415 17.04 12.66 -17.00
C GLU A 415 16.69 11.21 -16.63
N TYR A 416 16.97 10.27 -17.54
CA TYR A 416 16.76 8.86 -17.35
C TYR A 416 18.07 8.10 -17.35
N LEU A 417 18.18 7.11 -16.50
CA LEU A 417 19.24 6.14 -16.54
C LEU A 417 18.82 5.03 -17.50
N VAL A 418 19.44 4.96 -18.65
CA VAL A 418 19.11 3.96 -19.67
C VAL A 418 20.27 2.97 -19.76
N TYR A 419 20.02 1.77 -19.27
CA TYR A 419 20.96 0.65 -19.36
C TYR A 419 20.48 -0.28 -20.46
N VAL A 420 20.90 -0.02 -21.70
CA VAL A 420 20.73 -1.03 -22.73
C VAL A 420 21.63 -2.19 -22.39
N ASN A 421 21.04 -3.28 -21.96
CA ASN A 421 21.80 -4.44 -21.60
C ASN A 421 22.59 -4.92 -22.82
N SER A 422 23.89 -5.14 -22.62
CA SER A 422 24.84 -5.70 -23.58
C SER A 422 24.51 -7.14 -24.01
N HIS A 423 23.45 -7.74 -23.52
CA HIS A 423 22.98 -9.02 -23.98
C HIS A 423 22.23 -8.87 -25.32
N ARG A 424 23.07 -8.94 -26.38
CA ARG A 424 22.72 -9.30 -27.76
C ARG A 424 21.24 -9.15 -28.12
N ASP A 425 20.93 -8.13 -28.90
CA ASP A 425 19.67 -7.94 -29.65
C ASP A 425 18.42 -7.49 -28.88
N HIS A 426 18.53 -6.97 -27.67
CA HIS A 426 17.38 -6.43 -26.95
C HIS A 426 17.27 -4.91 -27.15
N GLY A 427 16.42 -4.52 -28.09
CA GLY A 427 16.35 -3.19 -28.67
C GLY A 427 15.66 -2.12 -27.85
N ASN A 428 16.02 -1.92 -26.58
CA ASN A 428 15.48 -0.82 -25.78
C ASN A 428 15.83 0.59 -26.28
N PRO A 429 16.95 0.86 -27.03
CA PRO A 429 17.19 2.19 -27.57
C PRO A 429 16.02 2.71 -28.41
N LEU A 430 15.37 1.84 -29.20
CA LEU A 430 14.24 2.23 -30.04
C LEU A 430 13.01 2.64 -29.23
N VAL A 431 12.80 2.06 -28.03
CA VAL A 431 11.70 2.45 -27.14
C VAL A 431 11.90 3.88 -26.62
N TYR A 432 13.16 4.26 -26.40
CA TYR A 432 13.53 5.60 -25.95
C TYR A 432 13.75 6.59 -27.10
N ASN A 433 13.56 6.20 -28.35
CA ASN A 433 13.89 7.01 -29.54
C ASN A 433 15.38 7.42 -29.59
N LEU A 434 16.25 6.60 -29.04
CA LEU A 434 17.70 6.78 -29.11
C LEU A 434 18.25 6.18 -30.41
N PRO A 435 19.39 6.68 -30.92
CA PRO A 435 20.02 6.11 -32.12
C PRO A 435 20.26 4.60 -31.98
N PRO A 436 20.16 3.82 -33.08
CA PRO A 436 20.37 2.37 -33.03
C PRO A 436 21.78 1.95 -32.57
N ASP A 437 22.77 2.80 -32.74
CA ASP A 437 24.16 2.63 -32.31
C ASP A 437 24.46 3.20 -30.92
N TRP A 438 23.42 3.70 -30.23
CA TRP A 438 23.57 4.27 -28.90
C TRP A 438 24.12 3.24 -27.91
N LYS A 439 25.08 3.67 -27.09
CA LYS A 439 25.71 2.83 -26.06
C LYS A 439 25.34 3.32 -24.67
N PRO A 440 25.11 2.39 -23.71
CA PRO A 440 24.87 2.74 -22.32
C PRO A 440 25.99 3.58 -21.75
N THR A 441 25.62 4.56 -20.96
CA THR A 441 26.55 5.35 -20.16
C THR A 441 26.12 5.32 -18.71
N PRO A 442 27.06 5.44 -17.74
CA PRO A 442 26.68 5.57 -16.33
C PRO A 442 26.04 6.91 -15.99
N LYS A 443 25.95 7.82 -16.97
CA LYS A 443 25.37 9.15 -16.80
C LYS A 443 23.93 9.16 -17.28
N PRO A 444 23.04 9.93 -16.62
CA PRO A 444 21.68 10.11 -17.10
C PRO A 444 21.64 10.67 -18.54
N VAL A 445 20.71 10.18 -19.32
CA VAL A 445 20.36 10.72 -20.63
C VAL A 445 19.28 11.75 -20.46
N ARG A 446 19.51 12.97 -20.95
CA ARG A 446 18.52 14.03 -20.92
C ARG A 446 17.67 14.03 -22.18
N PHE A 447 16.37 13.82 -21.98
CA PHE A 447 15.40 13.83 -23.09
C PHE A 447 14.89 15.23 -23.42
N PRO A 448 14.48 15.48 -24.68
CA PRO A 448 13.81 16.71 -25.07
C PRO A 448 12.55 16.97 -24.25
N LYS A 449 12.21 18.26 -24.08
CA LYS A 449 11.08 18.71 -23.22
C LYS A 449 9.73 18.13 -23.69
N ASP A 450 9.59 17.90 -24.97
CA ASP A 450 8.39 17.43 -25.65
C ASP A 450 8.34 15.91 -25.88
N GLN A 451 9.34 15.16 -25.38
CA GLN A 451 9.40 13.72 -25.60
C GLN A 451 9.18 12.90 -24.33
N ARG A 452 9.83 13.23 -23.21
CA ARG A 452 9.70 12.45 -21.97
C ARG A 452 9.83 13.33 -20.73
N MET A 453 9.06 12.96 -19.70
CA MET A 453 9.05 13.61 -18.40
C MET A 453 8.60 12.63 -17.31
N GLY A 454 9.48 12.33 -16.37
CA GLY A 454 9.22 11.53 -15.16
C GLY A 454 8.72 10.10 -15.41
N VAL A 455 8.29 9.49 -14.36
CA VAL A 455 7.85 8.08 -14.33
C VAL A 455 6.65 7.84 -15.26
N LEU A 456 5.69 8.75 -15.33
CA LEU A 456 4.46 8.55 -16.10
C LEU A 456 4.67 8.51 -17.62
N THR A 457 5.82 8.96 -18.12
CA THR A 457 6.21 8.79 -19.51
C THR A 457 7.37 7.81 -19.69
N HIS A 458 7.80 7.15 -18.61
CA HIS A 458 8.82 6.12 -18.68
C HIS A 458 8.24 4.83 -19.32
N PRO A 459 8.97 4.17 -20.24
CA PRO A 459 8.46 2.99 -20.93
C PRO A 459 7.98 1.87 -20.00
N ALA A 460 8.64 1.62 -18.87
CA ALA A 460 8.19 0.62 -17.90
C ALA A 460 6.78 0.90 -17.38
N TRP A 461 6.48 2.15 -16.99
CA TRP A 461 5.15 2.52 -16.51
C TRP A 461 4.11 2.47 -17.62
N LEU A 462 4.45 2.95 -18.82
CA LEU A 462 3.56 2.95 -19.98
C LEU A 462 3.18 1.53 -20.40
N VAL A 463 4.15 0.59 -20.40
CA VAL A 463 3.91 -0.83 -20.69
C VAL A 463 3.08 -1.48 -19.59
N ALA A 464 3.42 -1.25 -18.32
CA ALA A 464 2.66 -1.79 -17.17
C ALA A 464 1.17 -1.41 -17.23
N HIS A 465 0.88 -0.21 -17.75
CA HIS A 465 -0.47 0.33 -17.88
C HIS A 465 -0.93 0.35 -19.35
N SER A 466 -0.73 -0.78 -20.05
CA SER A 466 -1.21 -1.01 -21.41
C SER A 466 -1.71 -2.45 -21.59
N GLY A 467 -2.47 -2.70 -22.65
CA GLY A 467 -2.82 -4.06 -23.06
C GLY A 467 -1.69 -4.73 -23.87
N ASN A 468 -1.90 -5.96 -24.30
CA ASN A 468 -0.92 -6.70 -25.10
C ASN A 468 -0.70 -6.04 -26.47
N PHE A 469 -1.77 -5.53 -27.08
CA PHE A 469 -1.78 -5.04 -28.45
C PHE A 469 -2.10 -3.54 -28.56
N ASP A 470 -2.66 -2.94 -27.51
CA ASP A 470 -3.13 -1.56 -27.49
C ASP A 470 -2.70 -0.83 -26.20
N ASN A 471 -2.75 0.50 -26.28
CA ASN A 471 -2.71 1.34 -25.08
C ASN A 471 -3.95 1.09 -24.20
N ASP A 472 -3.85 1.50 -22.94
CA ASP A 472 -4.97 1.47 -22.02
C ASP A 472 -5.09 2.81 -21.26
N PRO A 473 -5.72 3.81 -21.89
CA PRO A 473 -5.95 5.10 -21.22
C PRO A 473 -6.80 4.97 -19.97
N ILE A 474 -7.67 3.96 -19.88
CA ILE A 474 -8.52 3.70 -18.72
C ILE A 474 -7.64 3.35 -17.52
N ARG A 475 -6.75 2.36 -17.67
CA ARG A 475 -5.82 1.96 -16.59
C ARG A 475 -4.90 3.10 -16.18
N ARG A 476 -4.36 3.86 -17.14
CA ARG A 476 -3.51 5.04 -16.87
C ARG A 476 -4.26 6.09 -16.08
N GLY A 477 -5.47 6.43 -16.53
CA GLY A 477 -6.33 7.40 -15.85
C GLY A 477 -6.80 6.94 -14.48
N LEU A 478 -7.13 5.67 -14.34
CA LEU A 478 -7.51 5.05 -13.07
C LEU A 478 -6.36 5.13 -12.05
N TRP A 479 -5.13 4.76 -12.49
CA TRP A 479 -3.95 4.86 -11.64
C TRP A 479 -3.73 6.31 -11.16
N ILE A 480 -3.79 7.29 -12.06
CA ILE A 480 -3.64 8.72 -11.70
C ILE A 480 -4.72 9.13 -10.68
N ARG A 481 -5.96 8.72 -10.92
CA ARG A 481 -7.07 9.08 -10.04
C ARG A 481 -6.89 8.54 -8.63
N TYR A 482 -6.49 7.28 -8.50
CA TYR A 482 -6.27 6.66 -7.19
C TYR A 482 -4.98 7.12 -6.52
N LYS A 483 -3.87 7.09 -7.26
CA LYS A 483 -2.53 7.21 -6.66
C LYS A 483 -2.04 8.66 -6.52
N LEU A 484 -2.53 9.58 -7.37
CA LEU A 484 -2.13 11.00 -7.30
C LEU A 484 -3.28 11.90 -6.80
N LEU A 485 -4.51 11.68 -7.24
CA LEU A 485 -5.63 12.53 -6.83
C LEU A 485 -6.32 12.04 -5.54
N GLY A 486 -6.06 10.80 -5.11
CA GLY A 486 -6.61 10.23 -3.88
C GLY A 486 -8.12 10.06 -3.90
N SER A 487 -8.68 9.86 -5.09
CA SER A 487 -10.12 9.63 -5.29
C SER A 487 -10.38 8.17 -5.65
N SER A 488 -11.64 7.77 -5.73
CA SER A 488 -12.07 6.45 -6.18
C SER A 488 -12.94 6.52 -7.44
N VAL A 489 -13.16 5.38 -8.05
CA VAL A 489 -14.13 5.19 -9.13
C VAL A 489 -15.08 4.07 -8.68
N PRO A 490 -16.39 4.20 -8.88
CA PRO A 490 -17.35 3.15 -8.55
C PRO A 490 -17.01 1.83 -9.24
N ASP A 491 -17.33 0.71 -8.58
CA ASP A 491 -17.16 -0.63 -9.15
C ASP A 491 -17.95 -0.78 -10.46
N VAL A 492 -17.37 -1.52 -11.41
CA VAL A 492 -18.04 -1.83 -12.68
C VAL A 492 -19.27 -2.72 -12.39
N PRO A 493 -20.47 -2.35 -12.86
CA PRO A 493 -21.63 -3.21 -12.74
C PRO A 493 -21.41 -4.56 -13.45
N ILE A 494 -21.89 -5.65 -12.85
CA ILE A 494 -21.66 -7.04 -13.31
C ILE A 494 -22.15 -7.30 -14.75
N ASN A 495 -23.08 -6.48 -15.26
CA ASN A 495 -23.75 -6.67 -16.54
C ASN A 495 -23.23 -5.76 -17.66
N VAL A 496 -22.05 -5.15 -17.51
CA VAL A 496 -21.50 -4.25 -18.54
C VAL A 496 -20.54 -5.02 -19.44
N ASP A 497 -20.80 -5.05 -20.74
CA ASP A 497 -19.82 -5.52 -21.73
C ASP A 497 -18.76 -4.44 -21.93
N ALA A 498 -17.58 -4.64 -21.36
CA ALA A 498 -16.48 -3.68 -21.35
C ALA A 498 -15.59 -3.76 -22.60
N LYS A 499 -15.98 -4.51 -23.63
CA LYS A 499 -15.15 -4.72 -24.81
C LYS A 499 -15.22 -3.52 -25.77
N LEU A 500 -14.06 -2.94 -26.09
CA LEU A 500 -13.96 -1.93 -27.13
C LEU A 500 -14.23 -2.54 -28.53
N PRO A 501 -14.78 -1.77 -29.48
CA PRO A 501 -14.97 -2.24 -30.85
C PRO A 501 -13.66 -2.75 -31.47
N ASP A 502 -13.73 -3.92 -32.10
CA ASP A 502 -12.61 -4.51 -32.84
C ASP A 502 -12.56 -3.91 -34.27
N GLU A 503 -12.12 -2.68 -34.35
CA GLU A 503 -12.05 -1.90 -35.59
C GLU A 503 -10.61 -1.45 -35.85
N PRO A 504 -9.81 -2.27 -36.55
CA PRO A 504 -8.36 -2.02 -36.73
C PRO A 504 -8.03 -0.77 -37.50
N THR A 505 -8.98 -0.22 -38.24
CA THR A 505 -8.83 1.06 -39.01
C THR A 505 -9.16 2.30 -38.19
N TRP A 506 -9.65 2.13 -36.98
CA TRP A 506 -9.99 3.22 -36.07
C TRP A 506 -8.88 3.46 -35.06
N THR A 507 -8.53 4.72 -34.85
CA THR A 507 -7.66 5.10 -33.73
C THR A 507 -8.28 4.67 -32.40
N LEU A 508 -7.46 4.41 -31.39
CA LEU A 508 -7.95 4.00 -30.07
C LEU A 508 -8.94 5.03 -29.50
N ARG A 509 -8.66 6.32 -29.63
CA ARG A 509 -9.59 7.39 -29.22
C ARG A 509 -10.96 7.27 -29.90
N LYS A 510 -10.99 6.87 -31.18
CA LYS A 510 -12.24 6.65 -31.89
C LYS A 510 -12.97 5.39 -31.39
N ARG A 511 -12.24 4.30 -31.12
CA ARG A 511 -12.83 3.08 -30.55
C ARG A 511 -13.39 3.31 -29.15
N MET A 512 -12.76 4.17 -28.36
CA MET A 512 -13.21 4.51 -27.02
C MET A 512 -14.46 5.41 -26.97
N HIS A 513 -15.03 5.82 -28.12
CA HIS A 513 -16.25 6.63 -28.08
C HIS A 513 -17.42 5.92 -27.38
N VAL A 514 -17.47 4.59 -27.43
CA VAL A 514 -18.50 3.78 -26.75
C VAL A 514 -18.51 4.01 -25.22
N THR A 515 -17.38 4.40 -24.63
CA THR A 515 -17.28 4.71 -23.21
C THR A 515 -17.94 6.05 -22.85
N ARG A 516 -18.46 6.80 -23.83
CA ARG A 516 -19.21 8.06 -23.65
C ARG A 516 -20.72 7.85 -23.60
N GLU A 517 -21.19 6.62 -23.77
CA GLU A 517 -22.59 6.29 -23.58
C GLU A 517 -22.98 6.46 -22.10
N ASP A 518 -24.22 6.87 -21.83
CA ASP A 518 -24.66 7.35 -20.51
C ASP A 518 -24.29 6.45 -19.33
N GLU A 519 -24.43 5.13 -19.46
CA GLU A 519 -24.10 4.19 -18.39
C GLU A 519 -22.58 4.05 -18.19
N CYS A 520 -21.82 4.02 -19.28
CA CYS A 520 -20.36 3.90 -19.25
C CYS A 520 -19.70 5.19 -18.78
N TYR A 521 -20.25 6.33 -19.20
CA TYR A 521 -19.67 7.64 -18.96
C TYR A 521 -19.59 8.02 -17.48
N LYS A 522 -20.47 7.47 -16.64
CA LYS A 522 -20.45 7.68 -15.17
C LYS A 522 -19.09 7.38 -14.54
N CYS A 523 -18.42 6.31 -14.99
CA CYS A 523 -17.08 5.94 -14.54
C CYS A 523 -16.00 6.49 -15.46
N HIS A 524 -16.19 6.36 -16.78
CA HIS A 524 -15.17 6.72 -17.76
C HIS A 524 -14.87 8.22 -17.85
N SER A 525 -15.83 9.09 -17.51
CA SER A 525 -15.59 10.53 -17.34
C SER A 525 -14.55 10.88 -16.29
N LYS A 526 -14.34 10.00 -15.32
CA LYS A 526 -13.37 10.17 -14.23
C LYS A 526 -11.98 9.63 -14.56
N MET A 527 -11.86 8.74 -15.54
CA MET A 527 -10.62 8.03 -15.88
C MET A 527 -10.06 8.44 -17.24
N ASN A 528 -10.88 8.38 -18.29
CA ASN A 528 -10.42 8.60 -19.65
C ASN A 528 -9.72 9.95 -19.85
N PRO A 529 -10.25 11.09 -19.33
CA PRO A 529 -9.58 12.37 -19.50
C PRO A 529 -8.17 12.42 -18.90
N LEU A 530 -7.91 11.66 -17.84
CA LEU A 530 -6.59 11.59 -17.19
C LEU A 530 -5.60 10.71 -17.97
N GLY A 531 -6.09 9.69 -18.68
CA GLY A 531 -5.24 8.78 -19.43
C GLY A 531 -5.00 9.15 -20.89
N MET A 532 -5.96 9.85 -21.54
CA MET A 532 -5.88 10.24 -22.94
C MET A 532 -4.67 11.08 -23.32
N PRO A 533 -4.15 12.00 -22.51
CA PRO A 533 -2.93 12.73 -22.82
C PRO A 533 -1.73 11.84 -23.13
N PHE A 534 -1.69 10.62 -22.55
CA PHE A 534 -0.60 9.67 -22.74
C PHE A 534 -0.69 8.86 -24.04
N GLU A 535 -1.66 9.12 -24.93
CA GLU A 535 -1.73 8.53 -26.28
C GLU A 535 -0.57 8.97 -27.18
N ARG A 536 0.20 9.96 -26.75
CA ARG A 536 1.49 10.33 -27.34
C ARG A 536 2.50 9.16 -27.36
N TYR A 537 2.23 8.10 -26.62
CA TYR A 537 3.05 6.89 -26.57
C TYR A 537 2.23 5.68 -27.02
N ASP A 538 2.87 4.77 -27.74
CA ASP A 538 2.24 3.49 -28.08
C ASP A 538 2.30 2.49 -26.91
N HIS A 539 1.75 1.31 -27.11
CA HIS A 539 1.68 0.26 -26.08
C HIS A 539 3.04 -0.39 -25.75
N TYR A 540 4.11 -0.08 -26.52
CA TYR A 540 5.50 -0.42 -26.17
C TYR A 540 6.17 0.71 -25.36
N GLY A 541 5.50 1.83 -25.17
CA GLY A 541 6.06 3.02 -24.52
C GLY A 541 6.90 3.89 -25.44
N ARG A 542 6.84 3.70 -26.77
CA ARG A 542 7.54 4.55 -27.76
C ARG A 542 6.78 5.84 -27.97
N PHE A 543 7.50 6.93 -28.04
CA PHE A 543 6.93 8.23 -28.41
C PHE A 543 6.50 8.23 -29.88
N ARG A 544 5.32 8.77 -30.19
CA ARG A 544 4.73 8.81 -31.54
C ARG A 544 3.98 10.11 -31.77
N PHE A 545 3.99 10.57 -33.02
CA PHE A 545 3.16 11.69 -33.49
C PHE A 545 1.85 11.22 -34.11
N ASN A 546 1.87 10.06 -34.75
CA ASN A 546 0.74 9.53 -35.51
C ASN A 546 0.31 8.13 -34.96
N GLU A 547 -0.97 7.84 -35.14
CA GLU A 547 -1.61 6.53 -35.01
C GLU A 547 -2.39 6.27 -36.31
N LEU A 548 -2.14 5.14 -36.98
CA LEU A 548 -2.75 4.80 -38.27
C LEU A 548 -2.68 5.98 -39.29
N ASP A 549 -1.50 6.56 -39.40
CA ASP A 549 -1.19 7.73 -40.28
C ASP A 549 -1.99 9.01 -39.96
N LYS A 550 -2.68 9.06 -38.85
CA LYS A 550 -3.40 10.25 -38.34
C LYS A 550 -2.67 10.87 -37.15
N PRO A 551 -2.62 12.20 -37.04
CA PRO A 551 -2.08 12.86 -35.87
C PRO A 551 -2.77 12.37 -34.59
N VAL A 552 -1.97 12.04 -33.58
CA VAL A 552 -2.51 11.63 -32.29
C VAL A 552 -3.09 12.85 -31.57
N ASP A 553 -4.37 12.79 -31.24
CA ASP A 553 -5.01 13.77 -30.37
C ASP A 553 -4.70 13.48 -28.89
N VAL A 554 -3.93 14.36 -28.26
CA VAL A 554 -3.50 14.27 -26.86
C VAL A 554 -4.23 15.27 -25.96
N THR A 555 -5.19 16.01 -26.52
CA THR A 555 -5.96 16.99 -25.73
C THR A 555 -6.94 16.30 -24.81
N SER A 556 -7.19 16.91 -23.68
CA SER A 556 -8.21 16.43 -22.75
C SER A 556 -8.77 17.58 -21.92
N LYS A 557 -10.02 17.42 -21.48
CA LYS A 557 -10.66 18.35 -20.55
C LYS A 557 -10.91 17.63 -19.23
N LEU A 558 -10.20 18.04 -18.20
CA LEU A 558 -10.32 17.52 -16.85
C LEU A 558 -11.41 18.27 -16.11
N VAL A 559 -12.32 17.54 -15.50
CA VAL A 559 -13.43 18.10 -14.72
C VAL A 559 -13.66 17.22 -13.49
N ASN A 560 -14.00 17.85 -12.38
CA ASN A 560 -14.36 17.15 -11.14
C ASN A 560 -13.26 16.17 -10.67
N THR A 561 -11.99 16.60 -10.80
CA THR A 561 -10.87 15.80 -10.26
C THR A 561 -10.81 15.84 -8.73
N GLY A 562 -11.52 16.75 -8.09
CA GLY A 562 -11.36 17.08 -6.67
C GLY A 562 -10.17 17.98 -6.38
N VAL A 563 -9.43 18.38 -7.42
CA VAL A 563 -8.20 19.18 -7.34
C VAL A 563 -8.31 20.31 -8.36
N PRO A 564 -8.83 21.49 -7.96
CA PRO A 564 -9.13 22.58 -8.89
C PRO A 564 -7.96 23.03 -9.77
N GLU A 565 -6.72 22.97 -9.25
CA GLU A 565 -5.52 23.32 -9.99
C GLU A 565 -5.16 22.30 -11.08
N VAL A 566 -5.73 21.10 -11.04
CA VAL A 566 -5.57 20.07 -12.08
C VAL A 566 -6.69 20.16 -13.12
N ASP A 567 -7.88 20.67 -12.76
CA ASP A 567 -9.01 20.82 -13.67
C ASP A 567 -8.72 21.80 -14.82
N GLY A 568 -9.44 21.63 -15.91
CA GLY A 568 -9.32 22.44 -17.12
C GLY A 568 -8.84 21.66 -18.34
N GLU A 569 -8.59 22.36 -19.43
CA GLU A 569 -8.04 21.78 -20.67
C GLU A 569 -6.54 21.52 -20.51
N VAL A 570 -6.06 20.40 -21.05
CA VAL A 570 -4.66 20.02 -21.12
C VAL A 570 -4.29 19.59 -22.54
N ASN A 571 -3.09 20.00 -23.01
CA ASN A 571 -2.60 19.76 -24.38
C ASN A 571 -1.49 18.69 -24.38
N GLY A 572 -1.67 17.64 -23.62
CA GLY A 572 -0.76 16.49 -23.57
C GLY A 572 -0.30 16.11 -22.18
N PRO A 573 0.55 15.08 -22.09
CA PRO A 573 0.91 14.50 -20.80
C PRO A 573 1.76 15.44 -19.93
N PHE A 574 2.60 16.28 -20.54
CA PHE A 574 3.55 17.12 -19.79
C PHE A 574 2.85 18.20 -18.97
N GLU A 575 1.86 18.86 -19.55
CA GLU A 575 1.05 19.86 -18.85
C GLU A 575 0.28 19.22 -17.69
N LEU A 576 -0.31 18.04 -17.91
CA LEU A 576 -0.99 17.30 -16.86
C LEU A 576 -0.03 16.91 -15.72
N ILE A 577 1.16 16.39 -16.07
CA ILE A 577 2.19 16.01 -15.10
C ILE A 577 2.65 17.22 -14.28
N GLU A 578 2.91 18.37 -14.93
CA GLU A 578 3.34 19.60 -14.26
C GLU A 578 2.29 20.12 -13.28
N ARG A 579 1.00 20.07 -13.65
CA ARG A 579 -0.10 20.43 -12.71
C ARG A 579 -0.13 19.50 -11.50
N MET A 580 -0.04 18.19 -11.70
CA MET A 580 -0.02 17.22 -10.61
C MET A 580 1.23 17.36 -9.72
N ALA A 581 2.40 17.57 -10.32
CA ALA A 581 3.66 17.71 -9.60
C ALA A 581 3.75 18.99 -8.73
N ASN A 582 2.90 19.99 -9.01
CA ASN A 582 2.80 21.23 -8.22
C ASN A 582 1.54 21.26 -7.34
N SER A 583 0.81 20.16 -7.22
CA SER A 583 -0.41 20.08 -6.41
C SER A 583 -0.11 19.60 -5.00
N THR A 584 -0.45 20.40 -4.01
CA THR A 584 -0.41 20.01 -2.59
C THR A 584 -1.25 18.75 -2.33
N ARG A 585 -2.38 18.60 -3.04
CA ARG A 585 -3.20 17.39 -2.94
C ARG A 585 -2.41 16.15 -3.33
N CYS A 586 -1.68 16.18 -4.43
CA CYS A 586 -0.87 15.04 -4.88
C CYS A 586 0.24 14.68 -3.89
N GLU A 587 0.89 15.67 -3.28
CA GLU A 587 1.88 15.45 -2.22
C GLU A 587 1.25 14.79 -0.99
N GLN A 588 0.11 15.29 -0.54
CA GLN A 588 -0.62 14.72 0.59
C GLN A 588 -1.10 13.28 0.32
N VAL A 589 -1.56 13.01 -0.89
CA VAL A 589 -1.94 11.64 -1.32
C VAL A 589 -0.72 10.73 -1.34
N PHE A 590 0.42 11.22 -1.82
CA PHE A 590 1.68 10.47 -1.75
C PHE A 590 2.03 10.09 -0.30
N VAL A 591 1.96 11.03 0.64
CA VAL A 591 2.19 10.78 2.07
C VAL A 591 1.22 9.71 2.61
N ARG A 592 -0.06 9.71 2.20
CA ARG A 592 -1.01 8.63 2.56
C ARG A 592 -0.53 7.27 2.08
N TYR A 593 0.01 7.17 0.85
CA TYR A 593 0.54 5.90 0.33
C TYR A 593 1.82 5.47 1.03
N VAL A 594 2.70 6.40 1.41
CA VAL A 594 3.86 6.11 2.27
C VAL A 594 3.41 5.53 3.59
N PHE A 595 2.45 6.18 4.26
CA PHE A 595 1.84 5.68 5.49
C PHE A 595 1.30 4.25 5.33
N ARG A 596 0.50 3.99 4.29
CA ARG A 596 -0.08 2.67 4.02
C ARG A 596 0.96 1.59 3.84
N PHE A 597 2.04 1.88 3.11
CA PHE A 597 3.09 0.90 2.84
C PHE A 597 3.86 0.53 4.10
N PHE A 598 4.32 1.51 4.85
CA PHE A 598 5.17 1.26 6.02
C PHE A 598 4.37 0.78 7.23
N LEU A 599 3.12 1.20 7.38
CA LEU A 599 2.25 0.73 8.46
C LEU A 599 1.38 -0.48 8.05
N GLY A 600 1.40 -0.90 6.78
CA GLY A 600 0.72 -2.08 6.26
C GLY A 600 -0.80 -2.06 6.42
N ARG A 601 -1.41 -0.88 6.52
CA ARG A 601 -2.86 -0.69 6.66
C ARG A 601 -3.31 0.62 6.02
N ASN A 602 -4.60 0.71 5.71
CA ASN A 602 -5.19 2.00 5.36
C ASN A 602 -5.20 2.93 6.57
N GLU A 603 -5.17 4.22 6.30
CA GLU A 603 -5.39 5.24 7.31
C GLU A 603 -6.85 5.27 7.75
N THR A 604 -7.05 5.64 9.00
CA THR A 604 -8.34 5.96 9.62
C THR A 604 -8.41 7.46 9.88
N LEU A 605 -9.57 7.96 10.26
CA LEU A 605 -9.71 9.36 10.63
C LEU A 605 -8.83 9.74 11.84
N GLY A 606 -8.57 8.79 12.73
CA GLY A 606 -7.66 8.95 13.86
C GLY A 606 -6.20 9.22 13.47
N ASP A 607 -5.79 8.86 12.26
CA ASP A 607 -4.43 9.09 11.74
C ASP A 607 -4.24 10.51 11.14
N ALA A 608 -5.28 11.35 11.11
CA ALA A 608 -5.22 12.66 10.48
C ALA A 608 -4.04 13.52 10.98
N LYS A 609 -3.82 13.59 12.28
CA LYS A 609 -2.70 14.33 12.87
C LYS A 609 -1.35 13.78 12.41
N THR A 610 -1.16 12.46 12.42
CA THR A 610 0.07 11.81 11.96
C THR A 610 0.36 12.11 10.50
N LEU A 611 -0.66 12.07 9.64
CA LEU A 611 -0.53 12.39 8.21
C LEU A 611 -0.19 13.86 7.97
N GLN A 612 -0.79 14.79 8.74
CA GLN A 612 -0.48 16.21 8.66
C GLN A 612 0.96 16.51 9.13
N GLU A 613 1.40 15.89 10.23
CA GLU A 613 2.76 16.01 10.73
C GLU A 613 3.78 15.40 9.74
N ALA A 614 3.49 14.26 9.15
CA ALA A 614 4.33 13.64 8.13
C ALA A 614 4.43 14.51 6.85
N HIS A 615 3.30 15.06 6.39
CA HIS A 615 3.32 15.99 5.25
C HIS A 615 4.11 17.26 5.57
N LYS A 616 3.98 17.80 6.79
CA LYS A 616 4.77 18.94 7.23
C LYS A 616 6.26 18.61 7.25
N ALA A 617 6.66 17.47 7.82
CA ALA A 617 8.06 17.03 7.83
C ALA A 617 8.62 16.89 6.40
N TYR A 618 7.85 16.30 5.49
CA TYR A 618 8.17 16.18 4.07
C TYR A 618 8.45 17.56 3.44
N LEU A 619 7.59 18.57 3.70
CA LEU A 619 7.77 19.93 3.18
C LEU A 619 8.96 20.66 3.83
N ASP A 620 9.11 20.58 5.15
CA ASP A 620 10.19 21.24 5.91
C ASP A 620 11.58 20.70 5.48
N ALA A 621 11.63 19.46 4.99
CA ALA A 621 12.85 18.81 4.49
C ALA A 621 12.99 18.85 2.95
N ASP A 622 12.40 19.84 2.28
CA ASP A 622 12.47 20.02 0.82
C ASP A 622 12.02 18.76 0.05
N GLY A 623 10.94 18.12 0.49
CA GLY A 623 10.37 16.95 -0.15
C GLY A 623 11.21 15.68 -0.05
N SER A 624 11.98 15.54 1.04
CA SER A 624 12.73 14.34 1.38
C SER A 624 11.80 13.17 1.73
N MET A 625 12.14 11.98 1.25
CA MET A 625 11.45 10.73 1.60
C MET A 625 11.94 10.16 2.94
N GLU A 626 13.16 10.51 3.34
CA GLU A 626 13.81 10.01 4.55
C GLU A 626 13.53 10.89 5.79
N ALA A 627 12.90 12.05 5.61
CA ALA A 627 12.51 12.96 6.70
C ALA A 627 11.23 12.52 7.41
#